data_08c499cf1738e33de128ce3777163464
#
_entry.id   08c499cf1738e33de128ce3777163464
#
_cell.length_a   1.000
_cell.length_b   1.000
_cell.length_c   1.000
_cell.angle_alpha   90.00
_cell.angle_beta   90.00
_cell.angle_gamma   90.00
#
_symmetry.space_group_name_H-M   'P 1'
#
loop_
_entity.id
_entity.type
_entity.pdbx_description
1 polymer ?
#
loop_
_entity_poly.entity_id
_entity_poly.type
_entity_poly.pdbx_seq_one_letter_code
_entity_poly.pdbx_strand_id
1 'polypeptide(L)'
;MIPGGSREFIQWVIPIEASGASGTSNISNSSCPGGALGSGYFIWPADNHYLTGNDFWSGHLAIDIAANTGAAVYASDSGVVTMAQGGYNYGYGNVVAIDHGNGFATLYAHLSSINVGRCQSVFAGQLIGLSGNSGNSFGAHLHFEIRNNGAFQNPWRWLPAP
;
A
#
# COMPACT_ATOMS: atom_id res chain seq x y z
N MET A 1 0.18 -13.75 0.43
CA MET A 1 0.51 -14.01 0.68
C MET A 1 0.51 -14.34 0.96
N ILE A 2 0.42 -13.63 1.18
CA ILE A 2 0.70 -13.85 1.41
C ILE A 2 0.33 -14.33 1.90
N PRO A 3 0.34 -14.14 2.15
CA PRO A 3 0.36 -14.52 2.59
C PRO A 3 0.01 -14.87 3.05
N GLY A 4 -0.15 -14.58 3.48
CA GLY A 4 0.06 -14.78 4.02
C GLY A 4 -0.13 -14.76 4.54
N GLY A 5 -0.34 -14.30 5.00
CA GLY A 5 0.07 -14.27 5.63
C GLY A 5 -0.02 -13.86 6.17
N SER A 6 0.06 -13.27 6.50
CA SER A 6 0.51 -12.87 7.06
C SER A 6 0.35 -12.36 7.31
N ARG A 7 0.62 -12.00 7.44
CA ARG A 7 0.91 -11.49 7.74
C ARG A 7 1.42 -11.10 7.46
N GLU A 8 1.35 -10.44 7.09
CA GLU A 8 2.25 -10.19 6.71
C GLU A 8 2.33 -9.80 6.25
N PHE A 9 2.12 -9.30 5.90
CA PHE A 9 2.64 -9.19 5.24
C PHE A 9 2.69 -9.07 5.09
N ILE A 10 2.56 -8.71 4.90
CA ILE A 10 3.17 -8.81 4.54
C ILE A 10 3.35 -9.03 4.70
N GLN A 11 3.34 -8.95 4.55
CA GLN A 11 3.92 -9.32 4.64
C GLN A 11 3.89 -9.33 4.53
N TRP A 12 3.75 -9.00 4.22
CA TRP A 12 3.99 -8.98 3.95
C TRP A 12 3.92 -9.69 3.70
N VAL A 13 3.92 -9.47 3.46
CA VAL A 13 4.28 -10.17 3.21
C VAL A 13 4.38 -10.45 3.07
N ILE A 14 4.51 -10.12 2.70
CA ILE A 14 5.02 -10.39 2.61
C ILE A 14 5.07 -10.67 3.07
N PRO A 15 5.32 -10.19 3.03
CA PRO A 15 5.72 -10.46 3.50
C PRO A 15 5.84 -10.24 3.96
N ILE A 16 6.39 -9.79 4.14
CA ILE A 16 6.93 -9.64 4.52
C ILE A 16 7.18 -9.65 4.89
N GLU A 17 7.90 -9.41 4.83
CA GLU A 17 8.49 -9.50 5.20
C GLU A 17 9.00 -9.65 5.33
N ALA A 18 9.34 -9.44 5.23
CA ALA A 18 10.02 -9.48 5.51
C ALA A 18 10.51 -9.54 5.86
N SER A 19 11.15 -9.37 5.81
CA SER A 19 11.74 -9.34 6.30
C SER A 19 12.07 -9.46 6.80
N GLY A 20 12.32 -9.34 6.89
CA GLY A 20 12.75 -9.47 7.60
C GLY A 20 12.60 -9.73 8.22
N ALA A 21 12.64 -9.57 8.58
CA ALA A 21 12.36 -9.78 9.32
C ALA A 21 11.78 -10.30 9.71
N SER A 22 11.61 -10.37 10.05
CA SER A 22 10.92 -10.90 10.50
C SER A 22 9.97 -11.32 10.19
N GLY A 23 9.47 -11.61 10.21
CA GLY A 23 8.75 -11.99 9.93
C GLY A 23 7.57 -11.98 9.83
N THR A 24 7.12 -11.71 10.00
CA THR A 24 5.91 -11.74 9.99
C THR A 24 5.25 -11.12 9.15
N SER A 25 5.08 -11.11 8.65
CA SER A 25 4.59 -10.41 8.07
C SER A 25 3.85 -9.61 8.03
N ASN A 26 4.07 -9.34 8.03
CA ASN A 26 3.27 -8.37 8.73
C ASN A 26 3.66 -6.94 8.37
N ILE A 27 2.74 -6.16 7.78
CA ILE A 27 3.05 -4.78 7.46
C ILE A 27 2.87 -3.85 8.65
N SER A 28 2.26 -4.32 9.72
CA SER A 28 2.32 -3.57 10.95
C SER A 28 3.76 -3.62 11.46
N ASN A 29 4.20 -2.58 12.09
CA ASN A 29 5.60 -2.45 12.38
C ASN A 29 5.84 -1.97 13.79
N SER A 30 6.04 -2.95 14.66
CA SER A 30 6.35 -2.67 16.05
C SER A 30 7.69 -1.98 16.26
N SER A 31 8.57 -1.92 15.23
CA SER A 31 9.86 -1.28 15.38
C SER A 31 9.86 0.20 15.03
N CYS A 32 8.75 0.75 14.52
CA CYS A 32 8.61 2.19 14.38
C CYS A 32 8.04 2.78 15.66
N PRO A 33 8.54 3.96 16.10
CA PRO A 33 7.87 4.70 17.17
C PRO A 33 6.46 5.07 16.74
N GLY A 34 5.60 5.41 17.69
CA GLY A 34 4.29 5.95 17.40
C GLY A 34 4.38 7.21 16.56
N GLY A 35 3.33 7.55 15.87
CA GLY A 35 3.30 8.71 14.99
C GLY A 35 1.87 9.06 14.61
N ALA A 36 1.70 9.58 13.40
CA ALA A 36 0.38 9.99 12.91
C ALA A 36 -0.59 8.83 12.96
N LEU A 37 -1.84 9.14 13.28
CA LEU A 37 -2.93 8.17 13.36
C LEU A 37 -3.95 8.45 12.26
N GLY A 38 -4.50 7.39 11.69
CA GLY A 38 -5.54 7.49 10.69
C GLY A 38 -6.87 7.94 11.29
N SER A 39 -7.70 8.55 10.44
CA SER A 39 -9.03 9.00 10.81
C SER A 39 -10.08 7.89 10.68
N GLY A 40 -9.79 6.86 9.91
CA GLY A 40 -10.75 5.84 9.51
C GLY A 40 -11.51 6.20 8.24
N TYR A 41 -11.27 7.37 7.67
CA TYR A 41 -11.86 7.81 6.40
C TYR A 41 -10.77 7.86 5.36
N PHE A 42 -10.94 7.07 4.28
CA PHE A 42 -9.94 6.97 3.22
C PHE A 42 -10.28 7.90 2.07
N ILE A 43 -9.24 8.47 1.47
CA ILE A 43 -9.37 9.22 0.22
C ILE A 43 -8.70 8.44 -0.91
N TRP A 44 -9.05 8.76 -2.14
CA TRP A 44 -8.41 8.13 -3.30
C TRP A 44 -6.92 8.47 -3.30
N PRO A 45 -6.05 7.45 -3.50
CA PRO A 45 -4.60 7.67 -3.45
C PRO A 45 -4.01 8.17 -4.78
N ALA A 46 -4.85 8.56 -5.73
CA ALA A 46 -4.45 9.01 -7.05
C ALA A 46 -5.43 10.08 -7.54
N ASP A 47 -5.02 10.86 -8.54
CA ASP A 47 -5.88 11.87 -9.13
C ASP A 47 -7.06 11.26 -9.87
N ASN A 48 -6.84 10.13 -10.53
CA ASN A 48 -7.92 9.39 -11.18
C ASN A 48 -8.67 8.54 -10.17
N HIS A 49 -9.99 8.49 -10.28
CA HIS A 49 -10.86 7.71 -9.42
C HIS A 49 -11.57 6.61 -10.22
N TYR A 50 -10.84 5.95 -11.11
CA TYR A 50 -11.35 4.83 -11.91
C TYR A 50 -10.23 3.83 -12.16
N LEU A 51 -10.61 2.61 -12.55
CA LEU A 51 -9.68 1.50 -12.70
C LEU A 51 -9.18 1.39 -14.13
N THR A 52 -7.97 0.85 -14.28
CA THR A 52 -7.37 0.55 -15.59
C THR A 52 -6.91 -0.88 -15.69
N GLY A 53 -7.26 -1.72 -14.77
CA GLY A 53 -6.84 -3.11 -14.74
C GLY A 53 -7.83 -3.92 -13.95
N ASN A 54 -7.32 -4.69 -13.02
CA ASN A 54 -8.13 -5.59 -12.26
C ASN A 54 -8.92 -4.88 -11.17
N ASP A 55 -10.17 -5.29 -11.02
CA ASP A 55 -10.98 -4.96 -9.87
C ASP A 55 -10.70 -5.97 -8.75
N PHE A 56 -11.30 -5.76 -7.59
CA PHE A 56 -11.15 -6.64 -6.44
C PHE A 56 -11.98 -7.91 -6.64
N TRP A 57 -11.31 -9.05 -6.51
CA TRP A 57 -11.94 -10.37 -6.52
C TRP A 57 -10.97 -11.36 -5.88
N SER A 58 -11.38 -12.63 -5.70
CA SER A 58 -10.57 -13.61 -4.97
C SER A 58 -9.20 -13.86 -5.58
N GLY A 59 -9.02 -13.58 -6.87
CA GLY A 59 -7.74 -13.69 -7.56
C GLY A 59 -6.93 -12.40 -7.58
N HIS A 60 -7.48 -11.29 -7.08
CA HIS A 60 -6.81 -10.00 -7.05
C HIS A 60 -7.35 -9.18 -5.87
N LEU A 61 -6.61 -9.20 -4.76
CA LEU A 61 -7.08 -8.63 -3.48
C LEU A 61 -6.70 -7.15 -3.35
N ALA A 62 -6.98 -6.40 -4.41
CA ALA A 62 -6.63 -4.99 -4.58
C ALA A 62 -7.46 -4.39 -5.68
N ILE A 63 -7.31 -3.09 -5.91
CA ILE A 63 -7.80 -2.45 -7.13
C ILE A 63 -6.62 -1.82 -7.87
N ASP A 64 -6.69 -1.85 -9.20
CA ASP A 64 -5.68 -1.25 -10.08
C ASP A 64 -6.23 0.08 -10.60
N ILE A 65 -5.76 1.16 -10.01
CA ILE A 65 -6.23 2.52 -10.31
C ILE A 65 -5.48 3.07 -11.51
N ALA A 66 -6.20 3.70 -12.42
CA ALA A 66 -5.60 4.33 -13.60
C ALA A 66 -4.62 5.42 -13.18
N ALA A 67 -3.36 5.28 -13.59
CA ALA A 67 -2.32 6.25 -13.30
C ALA A 67 -1.18 6.09 -14.30
N ASN A 68 -0.85 7.15 -15.00
CA ASN A 68 0.31 7.14 -15.90
C ASN A 68 1.59 7.12 -15.09
N THR A 69 2.67 6.63 -15.70
CA THR A 69 3.99 6.69 -15.08
C THR A 69 4.32 8.15 -14.74
N GLY A 70 4.71 8.37 -13.48
CA GLY A 70 5.02 9.70 -12.96
C GLY A 70 3.84 10.42 -12.33
N ALA A 71 2.64 9.85 -12.35
CA ALA A 71 1.48 10.46 -11.70
C ALA A 71 1.64 10.40 -10.18
N ALA A 72 1.14 11.42 -9.49
CA ALA A 72 1.26 11.51 -8.04
C ALA A 72 0.48 10.40 -7.34
N VAL A 73 1.07 9.87 -6.27
CA VAL A 73 0.43 8.90 -5.37
C VAL A 73 0.37 9.52 -3.97
N TYR A 74 -0.81 9.50 -3.38
CA TYR A 74 -1.09 10.14 -2.11
C TYR A 74 -1.40 9.12 -1.02
N ALA A 75 -1.04 9.45 0.23
CA ALA A 75 -1.47 8.66 1.37
C ALA A 75 -3.00 8.69 1.46
N SER A 76 -3.63 7.52 1.50
CA SER A 76 -5.10 7.42 1.55
C SER A 76 -5.66 7.85 2.90
N ASP A 77 -4.87 7.77 3.95
CA ASP A 77 -5.18 8.27 5.28
C ASP A 77 -3.86 8.54 6.00
N SER A 78 -3.91 9.25 7.11
CA SER A 78 -2.74 9.54 7.93
C SER A 78 -2.21 8.27 8.59
N GLY A 79 -0.91 8.20 8.83
CA GLY A 79 -0.30 7.06 9.49
C GLY A 79 1.22 7.12 9.47
N VAL A 80 1.83 5.99 9.75
CA VAL A 80 3.29 5.82 9.78
C VAL A 80 3.70 4.88 8.66
N VAL A 81 4.69 5.28 7.87
CA VAL A 81 5.23 4.44 6.80
C VAL A 81 5.96 3.26 7.44
N THR A 82 5.50 2.04 7.13
CA THR A 82 6.13 0.82 7.64
C THR A 82 7.00 0.14 6.60
N MET A 83 6.77 0.44 5.33
CA MET A 83 7.57 -0.08 4.23
C MET A 83 7.74 1.00 3.18
N ALA A 84 8.97 1.23 2.76
CA ALA A 84 9.31 2.12 1.66
C ALA A 84 10.51 1.48 0.97
N GLN A 85 10.24 0.63 -0.03
CA GLN A 85 11.24 -0.30 -0.52
C GLN A 85 11.26 -0.38 -2.04
N GLY A 86 12.43 -0.13 -2.60
CA GLY A 86 12.67 -0.33 -4.03
C GLY A 86 13.00 -1.77 -4.34
N GLY A 87 12.84 -2.17 -5.60
CA GLY A 87 13.19 -3.49 -6.09
C GLY A 87 11.98 -4.26 -6.58
N TYR A 88 12.13 -5.57 -6.72
CA TYR A 88 11.06 -6.42 -7.23
C TYR A 88 9.97 -6.72 -6.18
N ASN A 89 10.37 -6.96 -4.95
CA ASN A 89 9.49 -7.13 -3.78
C ASN A 89 8.32 -8.08 -4.06
N TYR A 90 8.61 -9.32 -4.46
CA TYR A 90 7.62 -10.36 -4.73
C TYR A 90 6.57 -9.94 -5.76
N GLY A 91 6.95 -9.06 -6.69
CA GLY A 91 6.06 -8.59 -7.74
C GLY A 91 5.46 -7.20 -7.49
N TYR A 92 5.51 -6.69 -6.27
CA TYR A 92 5.01 -5.34 -5.98
C TYR A 92 5.84 -4.24 -6.65
N GLY A 93 7.11 -4.52 -6.97
CA GLY A 93 8.02 -3.50 -7.45
C GLY A 93 8.34 -2.52 -6.33
N ASN A 94 8.55 -1.25 -6.67
CA ASN A 94 8.75 -0.23 -5.67
C ASN A 94 7.44 -0.02 -4.91
N VAL A 95 7.48 -0.13 -3.59
CA VAL A 95 6.28 -0.27 -2.77
C VAL A 95 6.37 0.58 -1.50
N VAL A 96 5.22 1.16 -1.14
CA VAL A 96 5.03 1.86 0.14
C VAL A 96 3.87 1.21 0.87
N ALA A 97 4.01 1.00 2.17
CA ALA A 97 2.92 0.60 3.04
C ALA A 97 2.83 1.57 4.22
N ILE A 98 1.60 1.86 4.64
CA ILE A 98 1.31 2.78 5.72
C ILE A 98 0.44 2.06 6.76
N ASP A 99 0.87 2.10 8.02
CA ASP A 99 0.07 1.64 9.15
C ASP A 99 -0.66 2.85 9.74
N HIS A 100 -1.99 2.79 9.74
CA HIS A 100 -2.81 3.91 10.18
C HIS A 100 -3.06 3.92 11.69
N GLY A 101 -2.57 2.92 12.42
CA GLY A 101 -2.63 2.89 13.88
C GLY A 101 -3.99 2.52 14.46
N ASN A 102 -4.96 2.20 13.60
CA ASN A 102 -6.32 1.85 13.98
C ASN A 102 -6.73 0.47 13.47
N GLY A 103 -5.74 -0.40 13.20
CA GLY A 103 -5.96 -1.72 12.62
C GLY A 103 -5.92 -1.72 11.11
N PHE A 104 -6.04 -0.58 10.46
CA PHE A 104 -5.97 -0.46 9.00
C PHE A 104 -4.56 -0.19 8.53
N ALA A 105 -4.24 -0.74 7.36
CA ALA A 105 -3.02 -0.44 6.63
C ALA A 105 -3.34 -0.35 5.15
N THR A 106 -2.57 0.47 4.43
CA THR A 106 -2.71 0.60 2.98
C THR A 106 -1.38 0.35 2.30
N LEU A 107 -1.43 -0.17 1.07
CA LEU A 107 -0.25 -0.52 0.31
C LEU A 107 -0.38 0.03 -1.11
N TYR A 108 0.72 0.59 -1.60
CA TYR A 108 0.82 1.31 -2.87
C TYR A 108 1.99 0.71 -3.65
N ALA A 109 1.70 0.05 -4.77
CA ALA A 109 2.71 -0.75 -5.48
C ALA A 109 2.89 -0.30 -6.94
N HIS A 110 3.91 -0.86 -7.56
CA HIS A 110 4.36 -0.60 -8.93
C HIS A 110 4.81 0.85 -9.14
N LEU A 111 5.34 1.48 -8.09
CA LEU A 111 5.76 2.87 -8.14
C LEU A 111 6.99 3.06 -9.02
N SER A 112 7.13 4.24 -9.60
CA SER A 112 8.36 4.64 -10.29
C SER A 112 9.32 5.33 -9.34
N SER A 113 8.81 6.00 -8.30
CA SER A 113 9.67 6.57 -7.26
C SER A 113 8.96 6.57 -5.92
N ILE A 114 9.76 6.59 -4.86
CA ILE A 114 9.31 6.61 -3.47
C ILE A 114 9.79 7.90 -2.84
N ASN A 115 8.87 8.68 -2.25
CA ASN A 115 9.16 10.02 -1.73
C ASN A 115 9.12 10.07 -0.20
N VAL A 116 8.99 8.94 0.47
CA VAL A 116 8.92 8.85 1.92
C VAL A 116 9.87 7.76 2.41
N GLY A 117 10.19 7.81 3.70
CA GLY A 117 11.03 6.81 4.34
C GLY A 117 10.27 6.03 5.40
N ARG A 118 10.81 4.86 5.72
CA ARG A 118 10.28 4.00 6.76
C ARG A 118 10.26 4.74 8.09
N CYS A 119 9.19 4.55 8.86
CA CYS A 119 8.90 5.20 10.14
C CYS A 119 8.54 6.68 10.03
N GLN A 120 8.42 7.22 8.83
CA GLN A 120 7.97 8.59 8.63
C GLN A 120 6.46 8.68 8.86
N SER A 121 6.02 9.70 9.61
CA SER A 121 4.61 10.05 9.70
C SER A 121 4.18 10.78 8.43
N VAL A 122 3.00 10.41 7.92
CA VAL A 122 2.40 11.07 6.76
C VAL A 122 0.96 11.42 7.09
N PHE A 123 0.42 12.40 6.37
CA PHE A 123 -0.97 12.81 6.54
C PHE A 123 -1.77 12.47 5.30
N ALA A 124 -3.08 12.27 5.48
CA ALA A 124 -3.98 12.00 4.36
C ALA A 124 -3.78 13.04 3.25
N GLY A 125 -3.62 12.57 2.02
CA GLY A 125 -3.38 13.44 0.86
C GLY A 125 -1.92 13.85 0.64
N GLN A 126 -1.02 13.48 1.52
CA GLN A 126 0.41 13.78 1.34
C GLN A 126 0.99 12.95 0.19
N LEU A 127 1.83 13.57 -0.64
CA LEU A 127 2.54 12.87 -1.70
C LEU A 127 3.51 11.86 -1.08
N ILE A 128 3.38 10.60 -1.50
CA ILE A 128 4.26 9.53 -0.97
C ILE A 128 5.09 8.87 -2.05
N GLY A 129 4.77 9.09 -3.32
CA GLY A 129 5.51 8.53 -4.43
C GLY A 129 4.90 8.89 -5.76
N LEU A 130 5.46 8.33 -6.81
CA LEU A 130 4.95 8.48 -8.17
C LEU A 130 4.61 7.10 -8.72
N SER A 131 3.52 7.03 -9.45
CA SER A 131 3.06 5.79 -10.09
C SER A 131 4.01 5.37 -11.21
N GLY A 132 3.99 4.08 -11.54
CA GLY A 132 4.86 3.52 -12.56
C GLY A 132 4.40 2.17 -13.05
N ASN A 133 5.39 1.35 -13.37
CA ASN A 133 5.16 0.02 -13.94
C ASN A 133 6.22 -0.97 -13.43
N SER A 134 6.73 -0.76 -12.23
CA SER A 134 7.77 -1.61 -11.63
C SER A 134 7.18 -2.92 -11.10
N GLY A 135 8.03 -3.93 -10.96
CA GLY A 135 7.61 -5.23 -10.46
C GLY A 135 6.86 -6.04 -11.51
N ASN A 136 5.94 -6.88 -11.05
CA ASN A 136 5.11 -7.70 -11.94
C ASN A 136 3.90 -6.89 -12.41
N SER A 137 4.10 -6.11 -13.45
CA SER A 137 3.09 -5.21 -13.99
C SER A 137 3.21 -5.15 -15.51
N PHE A 138 2.07 -5.17 -16.20
CA PHE A 138 2.00 -5.17 -17.66
C PHE A 138 1.56 -3.84 -18.24
N GLY A 139 1.57 -2.79 -17.47
CA GLY A 139 1.20 -1.45 -17.90
C GLY A 139 1.11 -0.53 -16.70
N ALA A 140 1.34 0.76 -16.92
CA ALA A 140 1.35 1.74 -15.84
C ALA A 140 0.01 1.78 -15.12
N HIS A 141 0.02 1.63 -13.82
CA HIS A 141 -1.14 1.72 -12.95
C HIS A 141 -0.69 1.80 -11.49
N LEU A 142 -1.59 2.15 -10.60
CA LEU A 142 -1.37 2.07 -9.16
C LEU A 142 -2.13 0.86 -8.61
N HIS A 143 -1.39 -0.09 -8.07
CA HIS A 143 -1.96 -1.23 -7.33
C HIS A 143 -2.17 -0.78 -5.89
N PHE A 144 -3.41 -0.79 -5.42
CA PHE A 144 -3.78 -0.26 -4.12
C PHE A 144 -4.51 -1.30 -3.29
N GLU A 145 -4.01 -1.52 -2.06
CA GLU A 145 -4.62 -2.46 -1.11
C GLU A 145 -5.03 -1.74 0.15
N ILE A 146 -6.15 -2.17 0.72
CA ILE A 146 -6.55 -1.84 2.09
C ILE A 146 -6.59 -3.14 2.88
N ARG A 147 -6.00 -3.14 4.07
CA ARG A 147 -6.02 -4.28 4.97
C ARG A 147 -6.52 -3.84 6.33
N ASN A 148 -7.28 -4.70 6.99
CA ASN A 148 -7.74 -4.47 8.36
C ASN A 148 -7.31 -5.65 9.21
N ASN A 149 -6.45 -5.40 10.20
CA ASN A 149 -5.83 -6.42 11.05
C ASN A 149 -5.22 -7.54 10.21
N GLY A 150 -4.57 -7.18 9.10
CA GLY A 150 -3.93 -8.11 8.17
C GLY A 150 -4.85 -8.71 7.12
N ALA A 151 -6.16 -8.58 7.24
CA ALA A 151 -7.10 -9.14 6.27
C ALA A 151 -7.35 -8.16 5.12
N PHE A 152 -7.27 -8.67 3.89
CA PHE A 152 -7.54 -7.85 2.71
C PHE A 152 -8.98 -7.38 2.71
N GLN A 153 -9.17 -6.10 2.38
CA GLN A 153 -10.48 -5.47 2.28
C GLN A 153 -10.74 -5.05 0.85
N ASN A 154 -11.99 -5.11 0.43
CA ASN A 154 -12.38 -4.54 -0.86
C ASN A 154 -12.33 -3.02 -0.75
N PRO A 155 -11.42 -2.33 -1.47
CA PRO A 155 -11.26 -0.89 -1.32
C PRO A 155 -12.52 -0.08 -1.64
N TRP A 156 -13.40 -0.61 -2.49
CA TRP A 156 -14.66 0.08 -2.81
C TRP A 156 -15.54 0.33 -1.59
N ARG A 157 -15.39 -0.47 -0.55
CA ARG A 157 -16.18 -0.31 0.67
C ARG A 157 -15.71 0.86 1.53
N TRP A 158 -14.49 1.32 1.29
CA TRP A 158 -13.82 2.29 2.16
C TRP A 158 -13.51 3.61 1.48
N LEU A 159 -13.32 3.60 0.15
CA LEU A 159 -13.08 4.81 -0.62
C LEU A 159 -14.39 5.56 -0.85
N PRO A 160 -14.34 6.90 -0.93
CA PRO A 160 -15.52 7.67 -1.31
C PRO A 160 -15.91 7.37 -2.76
N ALA A 161 -17.13 7.72 -3.14
CA ALA A 161 -17.60 7.55 -4.51
C ALA A 161 -16.63 8.26 -5.47
N PRO A 162 -16.39 7.66 -6.64
CA PRO A 162 -15.45 8.22 -7.62
C PRO A 162 -15.95 9.52 -8.25
#